data_a577d4baadca81a7dbfe77800073882b
#
_entry.id   a577d4baadca81a7dbfe77800073882b
#
_cell.length_a   1.000
_cell.length_b   1.000
_cell.length_c   1.000
_cell.angle_alpha   90.00
_cell.angle_beta   90.00
_cell.angle_gamma   90.00
#
_symmetry.space_group_name_H-M   'P 1'
#
loop_
_entity.id
_entity.type
_entity.pdbx_description
1 polymer ?
#
loop_
_entity_poly.entity_id
_entity_poly.type
_entity_poly.pdbx_seq_one_letter_code
_entity_poly.pdbx_strand_id
1 'polypeptide(L)'
;MIKEFLKSNPIHKKIVPLLDVIMIARLSYFFGVWAMVCVGMYIGDLINNSVDINSTTLSIPTSILFFGISFVCASIFIANQIYDLEVDEINNKAKIIDNFITIDFSKKVLLFLLPIGFLLIIFVDLLVVLPMVLLYLICGMLFTNQNLNFKQNMFMNFLFYIILALLLILSGLIYSRNDMTIISLFSLSLKFIFLFLLIYGAVVLAINILDQEGDRKRNRITIPQYFGIRFTSIIALLMFLFSFFIGLYLKEPLSVVCSISSIPFFLYLIFRGKEKDVIRSIRYPILLINFYLFMIFPLLFYPIVITYYISKYYYWHRFSLHYPTLLVDND
;
A
#
# COMPACT_ATOMS: atom_id res chain seq x y z
N MET A 1 -25.55 18.91 15.97
CA MET A 1 -25.16 20.34 15.96
C MET A 1 -23.81 20.60 15.27
N ILE A 2 -22.63 20.19 15.79
CA ILE A 2 -21.33 20.43 15.09
C ILE A 2 -21.28 19.75 13.73
N LYS A 3 -21.73 18.50 13.62
CA LYS A 3 -21.79 17.74 12.35
C LYS A 3 -22.67 18.42 11.29
N GLU A 4 -23.81 18.91 11.67
CA GLU A 4 -24.76 19.60 10.78
C GLU A 4 -24.23 20.97 10.37
N PHE A 5 -23.65 21.73 11.31
CA PHE A 5 -22.96 22.97 11.00
C PHE A 5 -21.82 22.79 10.02
N LEU A 6 -20.97 21.78 10.19
CA LEU A 6 -19.89 21.46 9.25
C LEU A 6 -20.42 21.06 7.87
N LYS A 7 -21.48 20.24 7.79
CA LYS A 7 -22.09 19.85 6.51
C LYS A 7 -22.80 21.02 5.79
N SER A 8 -23.35 21.98 6.52
CA SER A 8 -24.06 23.15 5.95
C SER A 8 -23.11 24.29 5.54
N ASN A 9 -21.88 24.30 6.02
CA ASN A 9 -20.93 25.40 5.76
C ASN A 9 -20.58 25.47 4.25
N PRO A 10 -20.70 26.65 3.62
CA PRO A 10 -20.42 26.83 2.20
C PRO A 10 -18.98 26.50 1.79
N ILE A 11 -18.01 26.61 2.70
CA ILE A 11 -16.61 26.25 2.46
C ILE A 11 -16.51 24.73 2.19
N HIS A 12 -17.17 23.88 2.97
CA HIS A 12 -17.16 22.44 2.77
C HIS A 12 -17.78 22.04 1.43
N LYS A 13 -18.84 22.71 1.00
CA LYS A 13 -19.47 22.47 -0.31
C LYS A 13 -18.51 22.73 -1.49
N LYS A 14 -17.53 23.61 -1.32
CA LYS A 14 -16.51 23.91 -2.34
C LYS A 14 -15.29 22.97 -2.23
N ILE A 15 -14.87 22.62 -1.02
CA ILE A 15 -13.67 21.80 -0.79
C ILE A 15 -13.91 20.33 -1.15
N VAL A 16 -15.08 19.77 -0.82
CA VAL A 16 -15.35 18.34 -1.06
C VAL A 16 -15.24 17.94 -2.54
N PRO A 17 -15.78 18.68 -3.52
CA PRO A 17 -15.57 18.37 -4.94
C PRO A 17 -14.09 18.43 -5.39
N LEU A 18 -13.30 19.33 -4.81
CA LEU A 18 -11.86 19.39 -5.07
C LEU A 18 -11.15 18.15 -4.51
N LEU A 19 -11.56 17.71 -3.32
CA LEU A 19 -11.04 16.49 -2.72
C LEU A 19 -11.45 15.23 -3.50
N ASP A 20 -12.58 15.20 -4.22
CA ASP A 20 -12.95 14.08 -5.08
C ASP A 20 -11.82 13.76 -6.06
N VAL A 21 -11.20 14.79 -6.68
CA VAL A 21 -10.10 14.63 -7.65
C VAL A 21 -8.85 14.02 -7.00
N ILE A 22 -8.57 14.38 -5.74
CA ILE A 22 -7.42 13.84 -5.00
C ILE A 22 -7.71 12.41 -4.53
N MET A 23 -8.93 12.16 -4.10
CA MET A 23 -9.33 10.88 -3.49
C MET A 23 -9.51 9.74 -4.50
N ILE A 24 -9.64 10.02 -5.81
CA ILE A 24 -9.57 8.97 -6.84
C ILE A 24 -8.22 8.24 -6.83
N ALA A 25 -7.16 8.88 -6.33
CA ALA A 25 -5.85 8.26 -6.14
C ALA A 25 -5.81 7.25 -4.96
N ARG A 26 -6.91 7.06 -4.22
CA ARG A 26 -6.98 6.18 -3.03
C ARG A 26 -5.87 6.48 -2.02
N LEU A 27 -5.85 7.71 -1.49
CA LEU A 27 -4.79 8.18 -0.60
C LEU A 27 -4.43 7.22 0.54
N SER A 28 -5.38 6.46 1.08
CA SER A 28 -5.11 5.47 2.13
C SER A 28 -4.17 4.32 1.70
N TYR A 29 -4.00 4.07 0.41
CA TYR A 29 -3.07 3.05 -0.09
C TYR A 29 -1.62 3.52 -0.04
N PHE A 30 -1.39 4.84 0.03
CA PHE A 30 -0.04 5.39 0.15
C PHE A 30 0.66 5.02 1.46
N PHE A 31 -0.08 4.66 2.51
CA PHE A 31 0.53 4.12 3.74
C PHE A 31 1.39 2.89 3.45
N GLY A 32 0.90 1.98 2.59
CA GLY A 32 1.68 0.82 2.15
C GLY A 32 2.78 1.18 1.16
N VAL A 33 2.52 2.09 0.22
CA VAL A 33 3.52 2.53 -0.79
C VAL A 33 4.72 3.15 -0.10
N TRP A 34 4.49 4.16 0.75
CA TRP A 34 5.57 4.85 1.46
C TRP A 34 6.32 3.93 2.41
N ALA A 35 5.61 3.03 3.10
CA ALA A 35 6.25 2.04 3.95
C ALA A 35 7.22 1.14 3.16
N MET A 36 6.83 0.64 1.98
CA MET A 36 7.70 -0.23 1.17
C MET A 36 8.91 0.53 0.62
N VAL A 37 8.76 1.79 0.20
CA VAL A 37 9.89 2.64 -0.21
C VAL A 37 10.84 2.88 0.96
N CYS A 38 10.31 3.23 2.14
CA CYS A 38 11.12 3.42 3.35
C CYS A 38 11.83 2.12 3.80
N VAL A 39 11.18 0.97 3.66
CA VAL A 39 11.82 -0.33 3.89
C VAL A 39 13.02 -0.52 2.96
N GLY A 40 12.88 -0.15 1.68
CA GLY A 40 13.99 -0.20 0.73
C GLY A 40 15.15 0.72 1.15
N MET A 41 14.86 1.95 1.54
CA MET A 41 15.87 2.90 2.06
C MET A 41 16.54 2.35 3.33
N TYR A 42 15.76 1.84 4.27
CA TYR A 42 16.25 1.22 5.50
C TYR A 42 17.20 0.04 5.23
N ILE A 43 16.86 -0.84 4.28
CA ILE A 43 17.73 -1.96 3.89
C ILE A 43 19.05 -1.44 3.30
N GLY A 44 18.99 -0.40 2.47
CA GLY A 44 20.20 0.23 1.92
C GLY A 44 21.08 0.83 3.02
N ASP A 45 20.51 1.56 3.95
CA ASP A 45 21.21 2.14 5.09
C ASP A 45 21.80 1.05 6.00
N LEU A 46 21.09 -0.07 6.21
CA LEU A 46 21.56 -1.21 6.98
C LEU A 46 22.78 -1.86 6.35
N ILE A 47 22.79 -2.04 5.02
CA ILE A 47 23.91 -2.64 4.29
C ILE A 47 25.12 -1.71 4.29
N ASN A 48 24.90 -0.41 4.18
CA ASN A 48 25.94 0.62 4.20
C ASN A 48 26.51 0.89 5.61
N ASN A 49 25.99 0.24 6.65
CA ASN A 49 26.28 0.55 8.07
C ASN A 49 26.08 2.02 8.41
N SER A 50 25.15 2.69 7.72
CA SER A 50 24.86 4.12 7.84
C SER A 50 23.54 4.39 8.53
N VAL A 51 22.97 3.40 9.27
CA VAL A 51 21.74 3.60 10.03
C VAL A 51 21.99 4.59 11.15
N ASP A 52 22.01 5.86 10.79
CA ASP A 52 22.02 6.96 11.74
C ASP A 52 20.60 7.51 11.85
N ILE A 53 19.92 7.19 12.95
CA ILE A 53 18.57 7.64 13.26
C ILE A 53 18.44 9.17 13.19
N ASN A 54 19.54 9.89 13.34
CA ASN A 54 19.57 11.35 13.30
C ASN A 54 19.83 11.93 11.90
N SER A 55 20.30 11.14 10.94
CA SER A 55 20.68 11.63 9.59
C SER A 55 19.51 11.64 8.58
N THR A 56 18.35 11.10 8.94
CA THR A 56 17.19 10.98 8.07
C THR A 56 16.34 12.23 8.03
N THR A 57 16.96 13.38 7.77
CA THR A 57 16.20 14.56 7.37
C THR A 57 15.62 14.31 5.97
N LEU A 58 14.31 14.50 5.81
CA LEU A 58 13.70 14.57 4.49
C LEU A 58 14.39 15.68 3.71
N SER A 59 15.40 15.30 2.95
CA SER A 59 16.00 16.22 2.03
C SER A 59 14.98 16.61 0.96
N ILE A 60 15.15 17.75 0.34
CA ILE A 60 14.29 18.17 -0.78
C ILE A 60 14.25 17.08 -1.86
N PRO A 61 15.38 16.46 -2.28
CA PRO A 61 15.37 15.34 -3.23
C PRO A 61 14.51 14.15 -2.78
N THR A 62 14.61 13.74 -1.50
CA THR A 62 13.78 12.65 -0.97
C THR A 62 12.29 12.98 -1.06
N SER A 63 11.90 14.20 -0.71
CA SER A 63 10.51 14.65 -0.81
C SER A 63 10.01 14.63 -2.26
N ILE A 64 10.81 15.10 -3.21
CA ILE A 64 10.48 15.08 -4.64
C ILE A 64 10.32 13.63 -5.13
N LEU A 65 11.20 12.72 -4.69
CA LEU A 65 11.11 11.29 -5.01
C LEU A 65 9.80 10.69 -4.52
N PHE A 66 9.41 10.96 -3.27
CA PHE A 66 8.16 10.46 -2.69
C PHE A 66 6.93 10.99 -3.47
N PHE A 67 6.92 12.25 -3.87
CA PHE A 67 5.86 12.80 -4.73
C PHE A 67 5.86 12.11 -6.10
N GLY A 68 7.01 11.92 -6.72
CA GLY A 68 7.14 11.23 -8.01
C GLY A 68 6.59 9.80 -7.96
N ILE A 69 7.04 9.00 -6.99
CA ILE A 69 6.54 7.64 -6.76
C ILE A 69 5.02 7.66 -6.47
N SER A 70 4.55 8.61 -5.67
CA SER A 70 3.14 8.75 -5.36
C SER A 70 2.30 9.02 -6.61
N PHE A 71 2.75 9.86 -7.53
CA PHE A 71 2.02 10.17 -8.77
C PHE A 71 1.97 8.97 -9.73
N VAL A 72 3.07 8.20 -9.85
CA VAL A 72 3.06 6.95 -10.62
C VAL A 72 2.10 5.93 -10.00
N CYS A 73 2.15 5.73 -8.67
CA CYS A 73 1.23 4.82 -7.97
C CYS A 73 -0.22 5.30 -8.04
N ALA A 74 -0.49 6.61 -7.93
CA ALA A 74 -1.82 7.18 -8.13
C ALA A 74 -2.38 6.81 -9.50
N SER A 75 -1.56 6.91 -10.55
CA SER A 75 -1.97 6.52 -11.92
C SER A 75 -2.34 5.05 -12.00
N ILE A 76 -1.59 4.16 -11.34
CA ILE A 76 -1.90 2.73 -11.27
C ILE A 76 -3.21 2.49 -10.50
N PHE A 77 -3.41 3.16 -9.37
CA PHE A 77 -4.63 3.01 -8.56
C PHE A 77 -5.87 3.53 -9.27
N ILE A 78 -5.76 4.65 -10.01
CA ILE A 78 -6.85 5.18 -10.83
C ILE A 78 -7.20 4.19 -11.95
N ALA A 79 -6.20 3.67 -12.67
CA ALA A 79 -6.41 2.66 -13.70
C ALA A 79 -7.13 1.43 -13.13
N ASN A 80 -6.65 0.91 -11.99
CA ASN A 80 -7.26 -0.24 -11.33
C ASN A 80 -8.72 0.02 -10.92
N GLN A 81 -9.04 1.22 -10.38
CA GLN A 81 -10.42 1.58 -10.04
C GLN A 81 -11.35 1.64 -11.25
N ILE A 82 -10.88 2.20 -12.38
CA ILE A 82 -11.68 2.27 -13.60
C ILE A 82 -12.06 0.86 -14.08
N TYR A 83 -11.15 -0.11 -13.96
CA TYR A 83 -11.40 -1.49 -14.37
C TYR A 83 -12.18 -2.33 -13.34
N ASP A 84 -12.11 -1.97 -12.06
CA ASP A 84 -12.72 -2.73 -10.97
C ASP A 84 -14.03 -2.10 -10.43
N LEU A 85 -14.64 -1.13 -11.14
CA LEU A 85 -15.83 -0.39 -10.68
C LEU A 85 -16.96 -1.30 -10.18
N GLU A 86 -17.27 -2.38 -10.91
CA GLU A 86 -18.35 -3.31 -10.53
C GLU A 86 -17.95 -4.19 -9.33
N VAL A 87 -16.67 -4.61 -9.23
CA VAL A 87 -16.17 -5.41 -8.11
C VAL A 87 -16.16 -4.57 -6.82
N ASP A 88 -15.72 -3.32 -6.93
CA ASP A 88 -15.68 -2.40 -5.80
C ASP A 88 -17.10 -2.07 -5.29
N GLU A 89 -18.09 -2.00 -6.17
CA GLU A 89 -19.50 -1.82 -5.79
C GLU A 89 -20.05 -3.04 -5.03
N ILE A 90 -19.75 -4.24 -5.49
CA ILE A 90 -20.15 -5.50 -4.84
C ILE A 90 -19.53 -5.61 -3.43
N ASN A 91 -18.28 -5.18 -3.27
CA ASN A 91 -17.56 -5.19 -2.01
C ASN A 91 -17.89 -3.97 -1.12
N ASN A 92 -18.94 -3.21 -1.44
CA ASN A 92 -19.36 -2.01 -0.70
C ASN A 92 -18.24 -0.96 -0.49
N LYS A 93 -17.25 -0.92 -1.42
CA LYS A 93 -16.21 0.09 -1.37
C LYS A 93 -16.77 1.44 -1.82
N ALA A 94 -16.29 2.51 -1.20
CA ALA A 94 -16.70 3.87 -1.57
C ALA A 94 -16.34 4.18 -3.03
N LYS A 95 -17.37 4.31 -3.88
CA LYS A 95 -17.23 4.53 -5.33
C LYS A 95 -17.18 6.04 -5.60
N ILE A 96 -16.01 6.55 -5.92
CA ILE A 96 -15.80 7.98 -6.24
C ILE A 96 -15.94 8.18 -7.75
N ILE A 97 -15.25 7.36 -8.55
CA ILE A 97 -15.36 7.33 -10.00
C ILE A 97 -16.77 6.83 -10.35
N ASP A 98 -17.38 7.47 -11.30
CA ASP A 98 -18.75 7.29 -11.78
C ASP A 98 -19.84 7.96 -10.91
N ASN A 99 -19.66 8.06 -9.59
CA ASN A 99 -20.61 8.77 -8.73
C ASN A 99 -20.38 10.29 -8.70
N PHE A 100 -19.12 10.73 -8.66
CA PHE A 100 -18.77 12.14 -8.48
C PHE A 100 -17.82 12.65 -9.55
N ILE A 101 -17.04 11.77 -10.17
CA ILE A 101 -16.07 12.09 -11.22
C ILE A 101 -16.30 11.12 -12.38
N THR A 102 -16.35 11.65 -13.60
CA THR A 102 -16.52 10.82 -14.80
C THR A 102 -15.26 9.97 -15.08
N ILE A 103 -15.48 8.81 -15.72
CA ILE A 103 -14.39 7.91 -16.12
C ILE A 103 -13.41 8.63 -17.05
N ASP A 104 -13.92 9.46 -17.99
CA ASP A 104 -13.06 10.18 -18.94
C ASP A 104 -12.20 11.24 -18.26
N PHE A 105 -12.72 11.93 -17.23
CA PHE A 105 -11.92 12.84 -16.45
C PHE A 105 -10.86 12.09 -15.64
N SER A 106 -11.20 10.96 -15.04
CA SER A 106 -10.26 10.10 -14.32
C SER A 106 -9.11 9.60 -15.20
N LYS A 107 -9.40 9.23 -16.47
CA LYS A 107 -8.37 8.91 -17.46
C LYS A 107 -7.44 10.09 -17.75
N LYS A 108 -7.99 11.32 -17.87
CA LYS A 108 -7.18 12.53 -18.07
C LYS A 108 -6.27 12.79 -16.88
N VAL A 109 -6.78 12.64 -15.64
CA VAL A 109 -5.96 12.79 -14.43
C VAL A 109 -4.84 11.76 -14.40
N LEU A 110 -5.11 10.49 -14.72
CA LEU A 110 -4.10 9.45 -14.84
C LEU A 110 -3.00 9.83 -15.83
N LEU A 111 -3.40 10.25 -17.07
CA LEU A 111 -2.48 10.64 -18.12
C LEU A 111 -1.66 11.87 -17.78
N PHE A 112 -2.14 12.74 -16.88
CA PHE A 112 -1.42 13.90 -16.39
C PHE A 112 -0.44 13.54 -15.27
N LEU A 113 -0.86 12.72 -14.29
CA LEU A 113 -0.03 12.36 -13.14
C LEU A 113 1.17 11.49 -13.52
N LEU A 114 0.98 10.56 -14.47
CA LEU A 114 2.01 9.61 -14.85
C LEU A 114 3.29 10.26 -15.36
N PRO A 115 3.28 11.14 -16.40
CA PRO A 115 4.49 11.80 -16.89
C PRO A 115 5.11 12.72 -15.84
N ILE A 116 4.31 13.44 -15.05
CA ILE A 116 4.82 14.28 -13.97
C ILE A 116 5.55 13.43 -12.93
N GLY A 117 4.97 12.28 -12.55
CA GLY A 117 5.62 11.35 -11.62
C GLY A 117 6.99 10.91 -12.13
N PHE A 118 7.08 10.49 -13.40
CA PHE A 118 8.36 10.11 -14.00
C PHE A 118 9.35 11.28 -14.10
N LEU A 119 8.90 12.47 -14.47
CA LEU A 119 9.76 13.66 -14.53
C LEU A 119 10.36 13.98 -13.15
N LEU A 120 9.57 13.93 -12.09
CA LEU A 120 10.06 14.14 -10.73
C LEU A 120 11.11 13.10 -10.32
N ILE A 121 10.90 11.82 -10.68
CA ILE A 121 11.85 10.74 -10.37
C ILE A 121 13.15 10.92 -11.17
N ILE A 122 13.08 11.24 -12.47
CA ILE A 122 14.24 11.51 -13.33
C ILE A 122 15.08 12.66 -12.76
N PHE A 123 14.43 13.69 -12.25
CA PHE A 123 15.11 14.85 -11.67
C PHE A 123 15.91 14.49 -10.41
N VAL A 124 15.48 13.47 -9.66
CA VAL A 124 16.16 13.03 -8.42
C VAL A 124 17.18 11.94 -8.70
N ASP A 125 16.76 10.87 -9.35
CA ASP A 125 17.60 9.70 -9.61
C ASP A 125 17.11 8.89 -10.82
N LEU A 126 17.91 8.90 -11.89
CA LEU A 126 17.56 8.21 -13.13
C LEU A 126 17.44 6.68 -12.96
N LEU A 127 18.20 6.07 -12.04
CA LEU A 127 18.17 4.62 -11.84
C LEU A 127 16.87 4.14 -11.18
N VAL A 128 16.22 4.98 -10.37
CA VAL A 128 14.90 4.68 -9.79
C VAL A 128 13.78 4.63 -10.83
N VAL A 129 14.01 5.23 -11.99
CA VAL A 129 13.03 5.19 -13.11
C VAL A 129 12.78 3.74 -13.55
N LEU A 130 13.81 2.89 -13.57
CA LEU A 130 13.69 1.51 -14.04
C LEU A 130 12.65 0.69 -13.26
N PRO A 131 12.75 0.53 -11.92
CA PRO A 131 11.74 -0.18 -11.17
C PRO A 131 10.35 0.47 -11.26
N MET A 132 10.25 1.79 -11.40
CA MET A 132 8.97 2.47 -11.53
C MET A 132 8.31 2.29 -12.90
N VAL A 133 9.09 2.22 -13.98
CA VAL A 133 8.58 1.84 -15.31
C VAL A 133 8.07 0.40 -15.28
N LEU A 134 8.85 -0.53 -14.71
CA LEU A 134 8.42 -1.91 -14.55
C LEU A 134 7.13 -2.01 -13.71
N LEU A 135 7.04 -1.23 -12.63
CA LEU A 135 5.85 -1.16 -11.80
C LEU A 135 4.60 -0.74 -12.60
N TYR A 136 4.72 0.33 -13.39
CA TYR A 136 3.62 0.81 -14.21
C TYR A 136 3.24 -0.20 -15.32
N LEU A 137 4.22 -0.78 -16.02
CA LEU A 137 3.95 -1.77 -17.06
C LEU A 137 3.28 -3.02 -16.48
N ILE A 138 3.80 -3.56 -15.38
CA ILE A 138 3.30 -4.80 -14.78
C ILE A 138 1.96 -4.56 -14.05
N CYS A 139 1.94 -3.63 -13.08
CA CYS A 139 0.77 -3.43 -12.22
C CYS A 139 -0.27 -2.48 -12.83
N GLY A 140 0.16 -1.49 -13.62
CA GLY A 140 -0.74 -0.52 -14.25
C GLY A 140 -1.32 -0.98 -15.58
N MET A 141 -0.56 -1.71 -16.39
CA MET A 141 -1.01 -2.14 -17.73
C MET A 141 -1.36 -3.62 -17.78
N LEU A 142 -0.45 -4.53 -17.40
CA LEU A 142 -0.69 -5.97 -17.55
C LEU A 142 -1.77 -6.47 -16.57
N PHE A 143 -1.66 -6.11 -15.30
CA PHE A 143 -2.59 -6.56 -14.25
C PHE A 143 -4.00 -5.98 -14.42
N THR A 144 -4.13 -4.76 -14.96
CA THR A 144 -5.43 -4.13 -15.21
C THR A 144 -6.06 -4.54 -16.53
N ASN A 145 -5.32 -5.22 -17.43
CA ASN A 145 -5.82 -5.63 -18.73
C ASN A 145 -6.79 -6.81 -18.60
N GLN A 146 -8.08 -6.56 -18.89
CA GLN A 146 -9.13 -7.59 -18.79
C GLN A 146 -8.94 -8.72 -19.81
N ASN A 147 -8.33 -8.46 -20.98
CA ASN A 147 -8.14 -9.49 -22.01
C ASN A 147 -7.12 -10.56 -21.58
N LEU A 148 -6.18 -10.23 -20.70
CA LEU A 148 -5.15 -11.16 -20.24
C LEU A 148 -5.61 -12.02 -19.06
N ASN A 149 -6.71 -11.68 -18.40
CA ASN A 149 -7.35 -12.44 -17.33
C ASN A 149 -6.41 -12.83 -16.15
N PHE A 150 -5.30 -12.12 -15.95
CA PHE A 150 -4.36 -12.43 -14.87
C PHE A 150 -4.99 -12.38 -13.48
N LYS A 151 -5.96 -11.48 -13.27
CA LYS A 151 -6.71 -11.39 -12.00
C LYS A 151 -7.56 -12.64 -11.71
N GLN A 152 -7.87 -13.45 -12.72
CA GLN A 152 -8.65 -14.68 -12.54
C GLN A 152 -7.80 -15.84 -12.02
N ASN A 153 -6.48 -15.78 -12.18
CA ASN A 153 -5.57 -16.80 -11.68
C ASN A 153 -5.08 -16.47 -10.27
N MET A 154 -5.30 -17.40 -9.35
CA MET A 154 -4.96 -17.27 -7.93
C MET A 154 -3.49 -16.89 -7.69
N PHE A 155 -2.57 -17.58 -8.35
CA PHE A 155 -1.13 -17.35 -8.17
C PHE A 155 -0.69 -16.04 -8.81
N MET A 156 -1.20 -15.72 -10.00
CA MET A 156 -0.88 -14.47 -10.68
C MET A 156 -1.39 -13.27 -9.90
N ASN A 157 -2.61 -13.32 -9.37
CA ASN A 157 -3.15 -12.26 -8.53
C ASN A 157 -2.23 -11.99 -7.33
N PHE A 158 -1.86 -13.01 -6.57
CA PHE A 158 -0.94 -12.86 -5.44
C PHE A 158 0.44 -12.36 -5.88
N LEU A 159 1.00 -12.92 -6.95
CA LEU A 159 2.32 -12.56 -7.49
C LEU A 159 2.39 -11.07 -7.88
N PHE A 160 1.37 -10.52 -8.50
CA PHE A 160 1.34 -9.09 -8.88
C PHE A 160 1.47 -8.17 -7.65
N TYR A 161 0.81 -8.50 -6.53
CA TYR A 161 0.97 -7.73 -5.29
C TYR A 161 2.39 -7.84 -4.72
N ILE A 162 2.99 -9.04 -4.77
CA ILE A 162 4.39 -9.23 -4.35
C ILE A 162 5.36 -8.45 -5.24
N ILE A 163 5.15 -8.44 -6.56
CA ILE A 163 5.95 -7.65 -7.50
C ILE A 163 5.81 -6.15 -7.21
N LEU A 164 4.59 -5.68 -6.93
CA LEU A 164 4.36 -4.28 -6.55
C LEU A 164 5.21 -3.89 -5.33
N ALA A 165 5.16 -4.69 -4.26
CA ALA A 165 5.96 -4.43 -3.07
C ALA A 165 7.46 -4.51 -3.34
N LEU A 166 7.91 -5.51 -4.11
CA LEU A 166 9.31 -5.68 -4.49
C LEU A 166 9.83 -4.45 -5.24
N LEU A 167 9.10 -3.96 -6.25
CA LEU A 167 9.55 -2.83 -7.06
C LEU A 167 9.56 -1.51 -6.26
N LEU A 168 8.66 -1.34 -5.29
CA LEU A 168 8.69 -0.21 -4.35
C LEU A 168 9.89 -0.29 -3.41
N ILE A 169 10.18 -1.47 -2.85
CA ILE A 169 11.38 -1.71 -2.02
C ILE A 169 12.65 -1.44 -2.84
N LEU A 170 12.72 -1.94 -4.07
CA LEU A 170 13.87 -1.70 -4.96
C LEU A 170 14.05 -0.21 -5.28
N SER A 171 12.97 0.54 -5.43
CA SER A 171 13.04 1.99 -5.67
C SER A 171 13.71 2.72 -4.49
N GLY A 172 13.31 2.40 -3.25
CA GLY A 172 13.95 2.94 -2.05
C GLY A 172 15.39 2.48 -1.87
N LEU A 173 15.66 1.19 -2.14
CA LEU A 173 17.00 0.60 -2.04
C LEU A 173 17.98 1.24 -3.04
N ILE A 174 17.57 1.43 -4.29
CA ILE A 174 18.40 2.07 -5.32
C ILE A 174 18.68 3.52 -4.94
N TYR A 175 17.71 4.24 -4.39
CA TYR A 175 17.89 5.61 -3.96
C TYR A 175 18.92 5.74 -2.82
N SER A 176 19.00 4.78 -1.90
CA SER A 176 19.95 4.77 -0.77
C SER A 176 21.27 4.03 -1.06
N ARG A 177 21.61 3.75 -2.33
CA ARG A 177 22.74 2.90 -2.72
C ARG A 177 24.14 3.38 -2.35
N ASN A 178 24.31 4.69 -2.06
CA ASN A 178 25.62 5.31 -1.89
C ASN A 178 26.58 4.93 -3.06
N ASP A 179 27.83 4.58 -2.76
CA ASP A 179 28.86 4.23 -3.76
C ASP A 179 28.83 2.74 -4.19
N MET A 180 27.86 1.95 -3.72
CA MET A 180 27.75 0.53 -4.08
C MET A 180 27.30 0.32 -5.52
N THR A 181 27.85 -0.73 -6.16
CA THR A 181 27.33 -1.19 -7.45
C THR A 181 25.94 -1.80 -7.25
N ILE A 182 25.07 -1.68 -8.25
CA ILE A 182 23.70 -2.25 -8.18
C ILE A 182 23.73 -3.76 -7.93
N ILE A 183 24.68 -4.48 -8.50
CA ILE A 183 24.81 -5.94 -8.35
C ILE A 183 25.15 -6.32 -6.91
N SER A 184 26.14 -5.65 -6.29
CA SER A 184 26.53 -5.92 -4.90
C SER A 184 25.40 -5.54 -3.93
N LEU A 185 24.76 -4.39 -4.14
CA LEU A 185 23.64 -3.94 -3.35
C LEU A 185 22.49 -4.96 -3.40
N PHE A 186 22.12 -5.42 -4.59
CA PHE A 186 21.03 -6.38 -4.76
C PHE A 186 21.37 -7.73 -4.12
N SER A 187 22.57 -8.27 -4.33
CA SER A 187 22.95 -9.56 -3.75
C SER A 187 22.94 -9.57 -2.21
N LEU A 188 23.38 -8.47 -1.58
CA LEU A 188 23.37 -8.33 -0.12
C LEU A 188 21.97 -8.10 0.45
N SER A 189 21.10 -7.42 -0.30
CA SER A 189 19.77 -7.03 0.16
C SER A 189 18.71 -8.14 0.05
N LEU A 190 18.90 -9.14 -0.82
CA LEU A 190 17.90 -10.18 -1.11
C LEU A 190 17.32 -10.84 0.14
N LYS A 191 18.18 -11.19 1.10
CA LYS A 191 17.76 -11.83 2.36
C LYS A 191 16.84 -10.92 3.21
N PHE A 192 17.08 -9.61 3.21
CA PHE A 192 16.27 -8.63 3.93
C PHE A 192 14.98 -8.32 3.18
N ILE A 193 15.05 -8.13 1.86
CA ILE A 193 13.87 -7.93 1.01
C ILE A 193 12.87 -9.08 1.22
N PHE A 194 13.34 -10.32 1.25
CA PHE A 194 12.50 -11.51 1.44
C PHE A 194 11.67 -11.43 2.73
N LEU A 195 12.24 -10.94 3.85
CA LEU A 195 11.52 -10.78 5.12
C LEU A 195 10.30 -9.86 4.98
N PHE A 196 10.49 -8.71 4.35
CA PHE A 196 9.41 -7.73 4.18
C PHE A 196 8.39 -8.17 3.13
N LEU A 197 8.79 -8.93 2.10
CA LEU A 197 7.84 -9.55 1.19
C LEU A 197 6.97 -10.61 1.86
N LEU A 198 7.47 -11.34 2.85
CA LEU A 198 6.66 -12.24 3.67
C LEU A 198 5.62 -11.46 4.50
N ILE A 199 6.04 -10.39 5.18
CA ILE A 199 5.12 -9.51 5.95
C ILE A 199 4.04 -8.93 5.03
N TYR A 200 4.43 -8.36 3.91
CA TYR A 200 3.51 -7.77 2.95
C TYR A 200 2.55 -8.82 2.37
N GLY A 201 3.07 -9.97 1.96
CA GLY A 201 2.28 -11.07 1.42
C GLY A 201 1.22 -11.60 2.40
N ALA A 202 1.56 -11.68 3.69
CA ALA A 202 0.60 -12.07 4.72
C ALA A 202 -0.58 -11.06 4.83
N VAL A 203 -0.30 -9.76 4.73
CA VAL A 203 -1.35 -8.72 4.71
C VAL A 203 -2.19 -8.80 3.44
N VAL A 204 -1.57 -9.08 2.27
CA VAL A 204 -2.29 -9.28 1.00
C VAL A 204 -3.25 -10.46 1.08
N LEU A 205 -2.86 -11.56 1.73
CA LEU A 205 -3.76 -12.69 1.95
C LEU A 205 -4.99 -12.30 2.78
N ALA A 206 -4.82 -11.45 3.81
CA ALA A 206 -5.94 -10.93 4.58
C ALA A 206 -6.84 -10.00 3.75
N ILE A 207 -6.28 -9.16 2.86
CA ILE A 207 -7.04 -8.33 1.93
C ILE A 207 -7.87 -9.20 0.98
N ASN A 208 -7.30 -10.28 0.43
CA ASN A 208 -8.01 -11.22 -0.44
C ASN A 208 -9.18 -11.92 0.29
N ILE A 209 -9.09 -12.14 1.61
CA ILE A 209 -10.22 -12.64 2.40
C ILE A 209 -11.36 -11.61 2.44
N LEU A 210 -11.03 -10.33 2.62
CA LEU A 210 -12.03 -9.26 2.68
C LEU A 210 -12.73 -9.04 1.33
N ASP A 211 -12.00 -9.20 0.22
CA ASP A 211 -12.51 -8.97 -1.14
C ASP A 211 -13.20 -10.21 -1.76
N GLN A 212 -13.34 -11.33 -1.00
CA GLN A 212 -13.77 -12.63 -1.50
C GLN A 212 -15.14 -12.62 -2.21
N GLU A 213 -16.11 -11.85 -1.75
CA GLU A 213 -17.46 -11.81 -2.33
C GLU A 213 -17.47 -11.20 -3.73
N GLY A 214 -16.82 -10.06 -3.91
CA GLY A 214 -16.71 -9.39 -5.20
C GLY A 214 -15.91 -10.20 -6.21
N ASP A 215 -14.82 -10.80 -5.76
CA ASP A 215 -13.98 -11.65 -6.61
C ASP A 215 -14.75 -12.88 -7.10
N ARG A 216 -15.54 -13.53 -6.23
CA ARG A 216 -16.37 -14.67 -6.58
C ARG A 216 -17.41 -14.34 -7.68
N LYS A 217 -18.07 -13.18 -7.58
CA LYS A 217 -19.07 -12.76 -8.56
C LYS A 217 -18.46 -12.47 -9.94
N ARG A 218 -17.17 -12.15 -10.00
CA ARG A 218 -16.40 -11.91 -11.25
C ARG A 218 -15.60 -13.14 -11.72
N ASN A 219 -15.86 -14.33 -11.17
CA ASN A 219 -15.13 -15.56 -11.49
C ASN A 219 -13.60 -15.43 -11.28
N ARG A 220 -13.17 -14.57 -10.39
CA ARG A 220 -11.76 -14.47 -9.97
C ARG A 220 -11.49 -15.51 -8.92
N ILE A 221 -10.53 -16.40 -9.18
CA ILE A 221 -10.12 -17.43 -8.23
C ILE A 221 -9.00 -16.84 -7.37
N THR A 222 -9.28 -16.65 -6.07
CA THR A 222 -8.30 -16.16 -5.09
C THR A 222 -7.93 -17.27 -4.10
N ILE A 223 -6.81 -17.13 -3.39
CA ILE A 223 -6.35 -18.13 -2.41
C ILE A 223 -7.44 -18.45 -1.38
N PRO A 224 -8.14 -17.48 -0.75
CA PRO A 224 -9.19 -17.79 0.21
C PRO A 224 -10.43 -18.46 -0.40
N GLN A 225 -10.72 -18.23 -1.69
CA GLN A 225 -11.82 -18.91 -2.37
C GLN A 225 -11.52 -20.39 -2.62
N TYR A 226 -10.27 -20.70 -2.93
CA TYR A 226 -9.85 -22.07 -3.24
C TYR A 226 -9.58 -22.90 -1.97
N PHE A 227 -8.83 -22.34 -1.01
CA PHE A 227 -8.40 -23.06 0.19
C PHE A 227 -9.26 -22.75 1.44
N GLY A 228 -10.12 -21.76 1.37
CA GLY A 228 -10.92 -21.27 2.50
C GLY A 228 -10.19 -20.27 3.39
N ILE A 229 -10.98 -19.51 4.17
CA ILE A 229 -10.49 -18.41 5.02
C ILE A 229 -9.49 -18.91 6.06
N ARG A 230 -9.81 -20.03 6.75
CA ARG A 230 -8.98 -20.54 7.84
C ARG A 230 -7.60 -20.98 7.36
N PHE A 231 -7.53 -21.70 6.25
CA PHE A 231 -6.24 -22.15 5.69
C PHE A 231 -5.41 -20.96 5.19
N THR A 232 -6.04 -19.99 4.51
CA THR A 232 -5.37 -18.75 4.09
C THR A 232 -4.80 -17.98 5.28
N SER A 233 -5.55 -17.88 6.37
CA SER A 233 -5.09 -17.23 7.60
C SER A 233 -3.91 -17.96 8.26
N ILE A 234 -3.88 -19.29 8.19
CA ILE A 234 -2.74 -20.10 8.66
C ILE A 234 -1.49 -19.82 7.80
N ILE A 235 -1.63 -19.78 6.47
CA ILE A 235 -0.51 -19.42 5.58
C ILE A 235 0.02 -18.03 5.93
N ALA A 236 -0.85 -17.05 6.11
CA ALA A 236 -0.46 -15.69 6.48
C ALA A 236 0.27 -15.67 7.84
N LEU A 237 -0.21 -16.41 8.83
CA LEU A 237 0.48 -16.56 10.12
C LEU A 237 1.87 -17.19 9.95
N LEU A 238 1.99 -18.25 9.15
CA LEU A 238 3.29 -18.88 8.87
C LEU A 238 4.26 -17.92 8.20
N MET A 239 3.81 -17.07 7.28
CA MET A 239 4.66 -16.04 6.66
C MET A 239 5.21 -15.07 7.72
N PHE A 240 4.40 -14.62 8.70
CA PHE A 240 4.89 -13.80 9.82
C PHE A 240 5.88 -14.56 10.71
N LEU A 241 5.61 -15.83 11.03
CA LEU A 241 6.53 -16.66 11.81
C LEU A 241 7.88 -16.86 11.09
N PHE A 242 7.85 -17.16 9.79
CA PHE A 242 9.09 -17.25 8.99
C PHE A 242 9.86 -15.93 8.97
N SER A 243 9.18 -14.81 8.74
CA SER A 243 9.82 -13.49 8.80
C SER A 243 10.41 -13.22 10.18
N PHE A 244 9.73 -13.57 11.26
CA PHE A 244 10.21 -13.43 12.64
C PHE A 244 11.49 -14.23 12.89
N PHE A 245 11.47 -15.55 12.61
CA PHE A 245 12.64 -16.41 12.91
C PHE A 245 13.84 -16.09 12.02
N ILE A 246 13.63 -15.82 10.73
CA ILE A 246 14.71 -15.43 9.83
C ILE A 246 15.24 -14.04 10.22
N GLY A 247 14.36 -13.10 10.60
CA GLY A 247 14.76 -11.78 11.11
C GLY A 247 15.62 -11.86 12.36
N LEU A 248 15.27 -12.73 13.31
CA LEU A 248 16.11 -13.02 14.49
C LEU A 248 17.48 -13.57 14.10
N TYR A 249 17.52 -14.52 13.16
CA TYR A 249 18.77 -15.10 12.66
C TYR A 249 19.67 -14.07 11.97
N LEU A 250 19.08 -13.18 11.18
CA LEU A 250 19.79 -12.11 10.47
C LEU A 250 20.07 -10.88 11.35
N LYS A 251 19.58 -10.87 12.59
CA LYS A 251 19.64 -9.71 13.52
C LYS A 251 19.01 -8.44 12.93
N GLU A 252 17.92 -8.62 12.19
CA GLU A 252 17.18 -7.52 11.55
C GLU A 252 15.97 -7.13 12.43
N PRO A 253 16.04 -6.02 13.20
CA PRO A 253 15.08 -5.71 14.25
C PRO A 253 13.71 -5.30 13.74
N LEU A 254 13.61 -4.60 12.58
CA LEU A 254 12.34 -4.06 12.09
C LEU A 254 11.37 -5.18 11.70
N SER A 255 11.81 -6.19 10.93
CA SER A 255 10.97 -7.33 10.57
C SER A 255 10.58 -8.17 11.78
N VAL A 256 11.51 -8.35 12.74
CA VAL A 256 11.24 -9.08 13.98
C VAL A 256 10.10 -8.42 14.77
N VAL A 257 10.20 -7.11 15.01
CA VAL A 257 9.20 -6.37 15.80
C VAL A 257 7.87 -6.27 15.05
N CYS A 258 7.89 -6.00 13.74
CA CYS A 258 6.69 -5.99 12.91
C CYS A 258 5.98 -7.35 12.93
N SER A 259 6.73 -8.45 12.82
CA SER A 259 6.15 -9.79 12.78
C SER A 259 5.56 -10.19 14.13
N ILE A 260 6.31 -10.08 15.23
CA ILE A 260 5.83 -10.49 16.55
C ILE A 260 4.59 -9.70 16.99
N SER A 261 4.55 -8.39 16.70
CA SER A 261 3.42 -7.54 17.05
C SER A 261 2.19 -7.79 16.17
N SER A 262 2.35 -8.34 14.96
CA SER A 262 1.25 -8.66 14.04
C SER A 262 0.64 -10.05 14.28
N ILE A 263 1.40 -11.02 14.77
CA ILE A 263 0.99 -12.41 15.04
C ILE A 263 -0.34 -12.51 15.82
N PRO A 264 -0.59 -11.76 16.91
CA PRO A 264 -1.82 -11.88 17.69
C PRO A 264 -3.08 -11.64 16.84
N PHE A 265 -3.06 -10.72 15.88
CA PHE A 265 -4.23 -10.43 15.05
C PHE A 265 -4.56 -11.57 14.11
N PHE A 266 -3.56 -12.28 13.59
CA PHE A 266 -3.75 -13.48 12.75
C PHE A 266 -4.19 -14.69 13.56
N LEU A 267 -3.73 -14.83 14.81
CA LEU A 267 -4.25 -15.83 15.73
C LEU A 267 -5.74 -15.61 15.98
N TYR A 268 -6.17 -14.37 16.29
CA TYR A 268 -7.60 -14.06 16.45
C TYR A 268 -8.39 -14.39 15.18
N LEU A 269 -7.84 -14.10 13.99
CA LEU A 269 -8.49 -14.40 12.72
C LEU A 269 -8.69 -15.92 12.55
N ILE A 270 -7.68 -16.75 12.88
CA ILE A 270 -7.75 -18.21 12.76
C ILE A 270 -8.79 -18.82 13.74
N PHE A 271 -8.80 -18.34 14.99
CA PHE A 271 -9.68 -18.90 16.03
C PHE A 271 -11.11 -18.41 15.95
N ARG A 272 -11.32 -17.15 15.60
CA ARG A 272 -12.65 -16.52 15.63
C ARG A 272 -13.28 -16.39 14.27
N GLY A 273 -12.50 -16.15 13.20
CA GLY A 273 -12.95 -16.09 11.81
C GLY A 273 -13.96 -14.96 11.51
N LYS A 274 -14.06 -13.93 12.35
CA LYS A 274 -15.01 -12.83 12.16
C LYS A 274 -14.46 -11.80 11.19
N GLU A 275 -15.34 -11.15 10.44
CA GLU A 275 -14.98 -10.04 9.52
C GLU A 275 -14.15 -8.95 10.23
N LYS A 276 -14.51 -8.62 11.47
CA LYS A 276 -13.75 -7.67 12.31
C LYS A 276 -12.31 -8.09 12.53
N ASP A 277 -12.04 -9.39 12.64
CA ASP A 277 -10.69 -9.91 12.84
C ASP A 277 -9.90 -9.86 11.52
N VAL A 278 -10.57 -10.04 10.36
CA VAL A 278 -9.96 -9.82 9.03
C VAL A 278 -9.53 -8.35 8.90
N ILE A 279 -10.41 -7.41 9.21
CA ILE A 279 -10.12 -5.97 9.14
C ILE A 279 -8.95 -5.61 10.07
N ARG A 280 -8.90 -6.17 11.28
CA ARG A 280 -7.79 -5.96 12.23
C ARG A 280 -6.48 -6.51 11.70
N SER A 281 -6.47 -7.71 11.13
CA SER A 281 -5.27 -8.34 10.56
C SER A 281 -4.73 -7.61 9.33
N ILE A 282 -5.51 -6.71 8.71
CA ILE A 282 -5.04 -5.80 7.66
C ILE A 282 -4.52 -4.49 8.26
N ARG A 283 -5.33 -3.82 9.07
CA ARG A 283 -5.06 -2.45 9.53
C ARG A 283 -3.91 -2.36 10.52
N TYR A 284 -3.83 -3.28 11.48
CA TYR A 284 -2.81 -3.21 12.53
C TYR A 284 -1.39 -3.49 12.01
N PRO A 285 -1.12 -4.50 11.18
CA PRO A 285 0.22 -4.67 10.62
C PRO A 285 0.68 -3.45 9.79
N ILE A 286 -0.21 -2.86 8.99
CA ILE A 286 0.10 -1.63 8.23
C ILE A 286 0.40 -0.46 9.18
N LEU A 287 -0.37 -0.30 10.25
CA LEU A 287 -0.12 0.73 11.26
C LEU A 287 1.22 0.50 11.95
N LEU A 288 1.48 -0.73 12.38
CA LEU A 288 2.67 -1.07 13.15
C LEU A 288 3.96 -0.87 12.34
N ILE A 289 4.01 -1.33 11.09
CA ILE A 289 5.18 -1.09 10.24
C ILE A 289 5.42 0.40 10.03
N ASN A 290 4.37 1.21 9.78
CA ASN A 290 4.51 2.65 9.66
C ASN A 290 4.96 3.29 10.97
N PHE A 291 4.44 2.84 12.11
CA PHE A 291 4.86 3.33 13.42
C PHE A 291 6.34 3.08 13.69
N TYR A 292 6.84 1.89 13.39
CA TYR A 292 8.27 1.57 13.54
C TYR A 292 9.13 2.33 12.53
N LEU A 293 8.64 2.54 11.30
CA LEU A 293 9.33 3.36 10.31
C LEU A 293 9.39 4.83 10.73
N PHE A 294 8.44 5.37 11.51
CA PHE A 294 8.55 6.72 12.07
C PHE A 294 9.72 6.87 13.05
N MET A 295 10.09 5.80 13.74
CA MET A 295 11.24 5.81 14.63
C MET A 295 12.56 5.96 13.85
N ILE A 296 12.59 5.45 12.61
CA ILE A 296 13.76 5.50 11.70
C ILE A 296 13.68 6.75 10.81
N PHE A 297 12.51 7.04 10.25
CA PHE A 297 12.22 8.16 9.34
C PHE A 297 11.15 9.10 9.93
N PRO A 298 11.49 9.96 10.93
CA PRO A 298 10.49 10.75 11.67
C PRO A 298 9.60 11.63 10.76
N LEU A 299 10.14 12.09 9.65
CA LEU A 299 9.40 12.98 8.75
C LEU A 299 8.30 12.27 7.93
N LEU A 300 8.33 10.92 7.86
CA LEU A 300 7.23 10.13 7.31
C LEU A 300 5.91 10.33 8.10
N PHE A 301 6.00 10.72 9.35
CA PHE A 301 4.85 11.03 10.20
C PHE A 301 3.93 12.10 9.57
N TYR A 302 4.50 13.18 9.04
CA TYR A 302 3.72 14.29 8.49
C TYR A 302 2.81 13.89 7.32
N PRO A 303 3.31 13.30 6.22
CA PRO A 303 2.46 12.91 5.09
C PRO A 303 1.43 11.86 5.50
N ILE A 304 1.74 10.95 6.41
CA ILE A 304 0.79 9.94 6.90
C ILE A 304 -0.33 10.58 7.71
N VAL A 305 0.00 11.48 8.65
CA VAL A 305 -1.01 12.19 9.46
C VAL A 305 -1.90 13.06 8.58
N ILE A 306 -1.31 13.81 7.66
CA ILE A 306 -2.05 14.66 6.71
C ILE A 306 -3.00 13.79 5.88
N THR A 307 -2.51 12.71 5.30
CA THR A 307 -3.30 11.77 4.49
C THR A 307 -4.42 11.12 5.30
N TYR A 308 -4.13 10.73 6.55
CA TYR A 308 -5.13 10.17 7.46
C TYR A 308 -6.28 11.15 7.71
N TYR A 309 -5.98 12.40 8.08
CA TYR A 309 -7.01 13.38 8.41
C TYR A 309 -7.76 13.87 7.18
N ILE A 310 -7.10 14.06 6.03
CA ILE A 310 -7.77 14.41 4.77
C ILE A 310 -8.73 13.28 4.36
N SER A 311 -8.28 12.02 4.40
CA SER A 311 -9.13 10.88 4.09
C SER A 311 -10.32 10.78 5.05
N LYS A 312 -10.08 10.90 6.36
CA LYS A 312 -11.14 10.85 7.38
C LYS A 312 -12.17 11.97 7.20
N TYR A 313 -11.71 13.19 6.94
CA TYR A 313 -12.56 14.33 6.64
C TYR A 313 -13.42 14.07 5.40
N TYR A 314 -12.80 13.62 4.31
CA TYR A 314 -13.48 13.37 3.05
C TYR A 314 -14.53 12.27 3.14
N TYR A 315 -14.16 11.08 3.62
CA TYR A 315 -15.10 9.95 3.73
C TYR A 315 -16.25 10.25 4.68
N TRP A 316 -16.00 11.00 5.74
CA TRP A 316 -17.08 11.42 6.65
C TRP A 316 -18.06 12.38 5.99
N HIS A 317 -17.58 13.37 5.22
CA HIS A 317 -18.47 14.34 4.56
C HIS A 317 -19.19 13.76 3.34
N ARG A 318 -18.49 12.93 2.56
CA ARG A 318 -19.01 12.42 1.29
C ARG A 318 -19.88 11.18 1.44
N PHE A 319 -19.49 10.26 2.32
CA PHE A 319 -20.12 8.95 2.47
C PHE A 319 -20.69 8.70 3.87
N SER A 320 -20.55 9.63 4.81
CA SER A 320 -20.87 9.45 6.24
C SER A 320 -20.13 8.28 6.90
N LEU A 321 -18.96 7.90 6.35
CA LEU A 321 -18.13 6.80 6.82
C LEU A 321 -16.95 7.32 7.66
N HIS A 322 -16.69 6.66 8.79
CA HIS A 322 -15.48 6.89 9.59
C HIS A 322 -14.30 6.08 9.03
N TYR A 323 -13.67 6.55 7.93
CA TYR A 323 -12.56 5.88 7.30
C TYR A 323 -11.44 6.89 6.96
N PRO A 324 -10.15 6.54 7.14
CA PRO A 324 -9.63 5.34 7.83
C PRO A 324 -9.90 5.37 9.34
N THR A 325 -10.08 4.21 9.94
CA THR A 325 -10.24 4.07 11.40
C THR A 325 -9.54 2.80 11.88
N LEU A 326 -9.00 2.86 13.10
CA LEU A 326 -8.46 1.69 13.80
C LEU A 326 -9.56 0.95 14.59
N LEU A 327 -10.62 1.67 14.94
CA LEU A 327 -11.77 1.08 15.61
C LEU A 327 -12.58 0.26 14.59
N VAL A 328 -12.94 -0.92 14.98
CA VAL A 328 -13.89 -1.77 14.28
C VAL A 328 -15.14 -1.76 15.15
N ASP A 329 -16.17 -1.02 14.70
CA ASP A 329 -17.37 -0.82 15.48
C ASP A 329 -18.02 -2.13 15.89
N ASN A 330 -18.53 -2.16 17.11
CA ASN A 330 -19.33 -3.26 17.60
C ASN A 330 -20.77 -3.02 17.14
N ASP A 331 -21.20 -3.75 16.10
CA ASP A 331 -22.61 -3.97 15.82
C ASP A 331 -23.12 -5.13 16.64
#